data_9ee444acace4eb970148a9fb7baf3369
#
_entry.id   9ee444acace4eb970148a9fb7baf3369
#
_cell.length_a   1.000
_cell.length_b   1.000
_cell.length_c   1.000
_cell.angle_alpha   90.00
_cell.angle_beta   90.00
_cell.angle_gamma   90.00
#
_symmetry.space_group_name_H-M   'P 1'
#
loop_
_entity.id
_entity.type
_entity.pdbx_description
1 polymer ?
#
loop_
_entity_poly.entity_id
_entity_poly.type
_entity_poly.pdbx_seq_one_letter_code
_entity_poly.pdbx_strand_id
1 'polypeptide(L)'
;MTKRPPVFIDAGTAVPAVARRRYALAAFVGRRSLWAVLLGVLFGAAATQIAYADALAPGAAAYSSSDHIRAVRKLSPLAQRGNARALARLGFMYENGLGEPQAYEAAADLYARAAVQGNPFAQGMLGLLYDKGHGVPQDFVLAYKWLDLAAARTTGRERNAYARLRDAVASKMSYDQGVEGQRLALNWTRGVFAPSIRVPRGLLHSAYHPD
;
A
#
# COMPACT_ATOMS: atom_id res chain seq x y z
N MET A 1 37.74 -73.06 29.49
CA MET A 1 37.37 -71.69 29.00
C MET A 1 38.08 -71.49 27.69
N THR A 2 37.40 -71.78 26.60
CA THR A 2 37.94 -71.71 25.23
C THR A 2 37.17 -70.67 24.47
N LYS A 3 37.83 -69.52 24.21
CA LYS A 3 37.31 -68.44 23.34
C LYS A 3 37.39 -68.91 21.88
N ARG A 4 36.24 -68.95 21.19
CA ARG A 4 36.20 -69.10 19.73
C ARG A 4 36.42 -67.74 19.08
N PRO A 5 37.19 -67.67 17.94
CA PRO A 5 37.31 -66.41 17.18
C PRO A 5 36.09 -66.15 16.31
N PRO A 6 35.85 -64.90 15.92
CA PRO A 6 34.71 -64.53 15.08
C PRO A 6 34.95 -64.98 13.63
N VAL A 7 33.89 -65.52 13.02
CA VAL A 7 33.83 -65.91 11.61
C VAL A 7 33.70 -64.64 10.75
N PHE A 8 34.70 -64.40 9.89
CA PHE A 8 34.68 -63.37 8.89
C PHE A 8 33.87 -63.89 7.68
N ILE A 9 32.69 -63.36 7.43
CA ILE A 9 31.90 -63.68 6.27
C ILE A 9 32.30 -62.69 5.17
N ASP A 10 33.08 -63.19 4.22
CA ASP A 10 33.44 -62.51 2.97
C ASP A 10 32.23 -62.48 2.06
N ALA A 11 31.52 -61.32 2.00
CA ALA A 11 30.39 -61.12 1.15
C ALA A 11 30.81 -60.49 -0.19
N GLY A 12 31.57 -61.24 -0.92
CA GLY A 12 31.88 -60.96 -2.34
C GLY A 12 30.71 -61.36 -3.24
N THR A 13 29.53 -60.75 -3.11
CA THR A 13 28.46 -60.92 -4.10
C THR A 13 28.55 -59.83 -5.15
N ALA A 14 29.15 -60.17 -6.28
CA ALA A 14 29.17 -59.33 -7.47
C ALA A 14 27.74 -59.08 -7.97
N VAL A 15 27.25 -57.87 -7.83
CA VAL A 15 25.97 -57.43 -8.42
C VAL A 15 26.11 -57.43 -9.93
N PRO A 16 25.26 -58.14 -10.72
CA PRO A 16 25.38 -58.21 -12.17
C PRO A 16 25.23 -56.84 -12.82
N ALA A 17 26.05 -56.57 -13.83
CA ALA A 17 26.16 -55.28 -14.54
C ALA A 17 24.82 -54.73 -15.07
N VAL A 18 23.84 -55.62 -15.31
CA VAL A 18 22.48 -55.25 -15.77
C VAL A 18 21.69 -54.48 -14.72
N ALA A 19 21.89 -54.75 -13.42
CA ALA A 19 21.21 -54.03 -12.35
C ALA A 19 21.71 -52.59 -12.20
N ARG A 20 23.00 -52.33 -12.41
CA ARG A 20 23.59 -50.98 -12.35
C ARG A 20 23.04 -50.03 -13.41
N ARG A 21 22.69 -50.55 -14.61
CA ARG A 21 22.16 -49.76 -15.71
C ARG A 21 20.71 -49.29 -15.44
N ARG A 22 19.91 -50.11 -14.75
CA ARG A 22 18.49 -49.76 -14.40
C ARG A 22 18.41 -48.67 -13.32
N TYR A 23 19.28 -48.69 -12.34
CA TYR A 23 19.30 -47.64 -11.27
C TYR A 23 19.89 -46.33 -11.76
N ALA A 24 20.84 -46.32 -12.69
CA ALA A 24 21.39 -45.10 -13.26
C ALA A 24 20.35 -44.34 -14.12
N LEU A 25 19.50 -45.07 -14.89
CA LEU A 25 18.42 -44.44 -15.66
C LEU A 25 17.28 -43.92 -14.80
N ALA A 26 16.93 -44.62 -13.71
CA ALA A 26 15.88 -44.14 -12.78
C ALA A 26 16.31 -42.90 -12.00
N ALA A 27 17.58 -42.78 -11.59
CA ALA A 27 18.12 -41.61 -10.93
C ALA A 27 18.22 -40.37 -11.84
N PHE A 28 18.42 -40.59 -13.17
CA PHE A 28 18.52 -39.49 -14.12
C PHE A 28 17.16 -38.90 -14.54
N VAL A 29 16.12 -39.74 -14.61
CA VAL A 29 14.73 -39.29 -14.88
C VAL A 29 14.15 -38.54 -13.69
N GLY A 30 14.40 -38.99 -12.47
CA GLY A 30 13.91 -38.33 -11.24
C GLY A 30 14.47 -36.93 -11.00
N ARG A 31 15.73 -36.68 -11.36
CA ARG A 31 16.34 -35.34 -11.19
C ARG A 31 15.84 -34.30 -12.20
N ARG A 32 15.54 -34.70 -13.44
CA ARG A 32 15.00 -33.78 -14.45
C ARG A 32 13.55 -33.38 -14.17
N SER A 33 12.73 -34.29 -13.67
CA SER A 33 11.35 -33.99 -13.31
C SER A 33 11.23 -33.10 -12.06
N LEU A 34 12.14 -33.24 -11.08
CA LEU A 34 12.15 -32.34 -9.91
C LEU A 34 12.54 -30.91 -10.27
N TRP A 35 13.48 -30.71 -11.19
CA TRP A 35 13.83 -29.37 -11.67
C TRP A 35 12.73 -28.74 -12.53
N ALA A 36 12.01 -29.53 -13.31
CA ALA A 36 10.89 -29.05 -14.10
C ALA A 36 9.69 -28.66 -13.21
N VAL A 37 9.44 -29.38 -12.13
CA VAL A 37 8.41 -29.05 -11.14
C VAL A 37 8.81 -27.82 -10.33
N LEU A 38 10.08 -27.70 -9.90
CA LEU A 38 10.61 -26.52 -9.19
C LEU A 38 10.59 -25.26 -10.07
N LEU A 39 10.98 -25.37 -11.34
CA LEU A 39 10.86 -24.27 -12.29
C LEU A 39 9.41 -23.89 -12.59
N GLY A 40 8.51 -24.85 -12.70
CA GLY A 40 7.07 -24.61 -12.87
C GLY A 40 6.43 -23.90 -11.68
N VAL A 41 6.81 -24.26 -10.45
CA VAL A 41 6.34 -23.60 -9.23
C VAL A 41 6.92 -22.18 -9.10
N LEU A 42 8.20 -21.97 -9.45
CA LEU A 42 8.81 -20.64 -9.44
C LEU A 42 8.24 -19.72 -10.53
N PHE A 43 7.99 -20.23 -11.74
CA PHE A 43 7.35 -19.48 -12.82
C PHE A 43 5.84 -19.26 -12.57
N GLY A 44 5.15 -20.24 -12.01
CA GLY A 44 3.74 -20.13 -11.63
C GLY A 44 3.51 -19.10 -10.51
N ALA A 45 4.39 -19.04 -9.51
CA ALA A 45 4.33 -18.04 -8.45
C ALA A 45 4.62 -16.62 -8.95
N ALA A 46 5.53 -16.46 -9.92
CA ALA A 46 5.80 -15.18 -10.56
C ALA A 46 4.62 -14.72 -11.43
N ALA A 47 3.98 -15.63 -12.19
CA ALA A 47 2.82 -15.33 -13.02
C ALA A 47 1.58 -14.95 -12.19
N THR A 48 1.37 -15.60 -11.03
CA THR A 48 0.27 -15.23 -10.12
C THR A 48 0.53 -13.91 -9.41
N GLN A 49 1.76 -13.55 -9.09
CA GLN A 49 2.08 -12.23 -8.53
C GLN A 49 1.90 -11.10 -9.55
N ILE A 50 2.21 -11.35 -10.82
CA ILE A 50 1.95 -10.40 -11.91
C ILE A 50 0.43 -10.24 -12.14
N ALA A 51 -0.35 -11.31 -12.11
CA ALA A 51 -1.80 -11.28 -12.26
C ALA A 51 -2.50 -10.58 -11.08
N TYR A 52 -2.00 -10.73 -9.85
CA TYR A 52 -2.50 -10.01 -8.67
C TYR A 52 -2.15 -8.50 -8.70
N ALA A 53 -1.00 -8.14 -9.23
CA ALA A 53 -0.63 -6.75 -9.46
C ALA A 53 -1.56 -6.11 -10.52
N ASP A 54 -1.89 -6.81 -11.59
CA ASP A 54 -2.79 -6.33 -12.65
C ASP A 54 -4.26 -6.24 -12.21
N ALA A 55 -4.75 -7.13 -11.36
CA ALA A 55 -6.14 -7.11 -10.88
C ALA A 55 -6.42 -5.95 -9.90
N LEU A 56 -5.40 -5.44 -9.20
CA LEU A 56 -5.50 -4.27 -8.31
C LEU A 56 -5.21 -2.93 -9.00
N ALA A 57 -4.91 -2.92 -10.28
CA ALA A 57 -4.24 -1.81 -10.94
C ALA A 57 -4.78 -1.23 -12.24
N PRO A 58 -6.09 -1.07 -12.53
CA PRO A 58 -6.44 -0.15 -13.63
C PRO A 58 -6.00 1.28 -13.32
N GLY A 59 -5.94 1.67 -12.03
CA GLY A 59 -5.43 2.98 -11.59
C GLY A 59 -3.93 3.02 -11.30
N ALA A 60 -3.29 1.93 -10.92
CA ALA A 60 -1.86 1.91 -10.66
C ALA A 60 -1.04 1.75 -11.95
N ALA A 61 -1.54 1.04 -12.96
CA ALA A 61 -0.92 0.96 -14.27
C ALA A 61 -0.98 2.31 -15.03
N ALA A 62 -2.10 3.04 -14.91
CA ALA A 62 -2.21 4.40 -15.44
C ALA A 62 -1.33 5.40 -14.66
N TYR A 63 -0.98 5.08 -13.41
CA TYR A 63 -0.14 5.89 -12.55
C TYR A 63 1.36 5.65 -12.77
N SER A 64 1.76 4.43 -13.14
CA SER A 64 3.14 4.07 -13.51
C SER A 64 3.47 4.42 -14.97
N SER A 65 2.47 4.64 -15.81
CA SER A 65 2.66 5.20 -17.15
C SER A 65 2.64 6.73 -17.05
N SER A 66 3.43 7.41 -17.89
CA SER A 66 3.46 8.88 -18.02
C SER A 66 2.14 9.50 -18.48
N ASP A 67 1.03 8.75 -18.48
CA ASP A 67 -0.28 9.20 -18.93
C ASP A 67 -1.17 9.64 -17.74
N HIS A 68 -0.66 10.63 -16.98
CA HIS A 68 -1.38 11.20 -15.86
C HIS A 68 -2.69 11.90 -16.27
N ILE A 69 -2.74 12.51 -17.45
CA ILE A 69 -3.96 13.14 -17.98
C ILE A 69 -5.07 12.10 -18.17
N ARG A 70 -4.74 10.92 -18.69
CA ARG A 70 -5.71 9.83 -18.82
C ARG A 70 -6.17 9.30 -17.47
N ALA A 71 -5.28 9.25 -16.48
CA ALA A 71 -5.62 8.85 -15.12
C ALA A 71 -6.59 9.85 -14.47
N VAL A 72 -6.34 11.16 -14.57
CA VAL A 72 -7.28 12.21 -14.11
C VAL A 72 -8.65 12.01 -14.74
N ARG A 73 -8.71 11.88 -16.07
CA ARG A 73 -9.96 11.71 -16.81
C ARG A 73 -10.77 10.49 -16.37
N LYS A 74 -10.11 9.37 -16.02
CA LYS A 74 -10.76 8.16 -15.53
C LYS A 74 -11.20 8.27 -14.07
N LEU A 75 -10.44 8.97 -13.24
CA LEU A 75 -10.73 9.10 -11.81
C LEU A 75 -11.80 10.17 -11.53
N SER A 76 -11.87 11.23 -12.32
CA SER A 76 -12.79 12.36 -12.13
C SER A 76 -14.28 11.93 -11.99
N PRO A 77 -14.86 11.11 -12.88
CA PRO A 77 -16.26 10.70 -12.72
C PRO A 77 -16.50 9.84 -11.48
N LEU A 78 -15.50 9.08 -11.01
CA LEU A 78 -15.59 8.30 -9.79
C LEU A 78 -15.52 9.20 -8.56
N ALA A 79 -14.67 10.22 -8.57
CA ALA A 79 -14.55 11.21 -7.50
C ALA A 79 -15.81 12.07 -7.38
N GLN A 80 -16.41 12.45 -8.51
CA GLN A 80 -17.71 13.16 -8.52
C GLN A 80 -18.81 12.35 -7.84
N ARG A 81 -18.81 11.02 -8.01
CA ARG A 81 -19.71 10.10 -7.32
C ARG A 81 -19.32 9.86 -5.86
N GLY A 82 -18.30 10.53 -5.34
CA GLY A 82 -17.86 10.43 -3.95
C GLY A 82 -16.99 9.20 -3.62
N ASN A 83 -16.44 8.50 -4.62
CA ASN A 83 -15.56 7.36 -4.35
C ASN A 83 -14.30 7.79 -3.59
N ALA A 84 -14.13 7.36 -2.35
CA ALA A 84 -13.04 7.78 -1.48
C ALA A 84 -11.63 7.46 -2.03
N ARG A 85 -11.47 6.35 -2.75
CA ARG A 85 -10.19 6.00 -3.36
C ARG A 85 -9.86 6.89 -4.55
N ALA A 86 -10.85 7.22 -5.37
CA ALA A 86 -10.68 8.13 -6.50
C ALA A 86 -10.38 9.55 -6.02
N LEU A 87 -11.11 10.03 -5.00
CA LEU A 87 -10.84 11.31 -4.35
C LEU A 87 -9.42 11.40 -3.81
N ALA A 88 -8.97 10.38 -3.06
CA ALA A 88 -7.62 10.33 -2.50
C ALA A 88 -6.52 10.34 -3.58
N ARG A 89 -6.72 9.59 -4.68
CA ARG A 89 -5.77 9.55 -5.80
C ARG A 89 -5.71 10.86 -6.59
N LEU A 90 -6.87 11.47 -6.86
CA LEU A 90 -6.90 12.79 -7.48
C LEU A 90 -6.24 13.85 -6.58
N GLY A 91 -6.51 13.82 -5.26
CA GLY A 91 -5.83 14.69 -4.32
C GLY A 91 -4.31 14.61 -4.43
N PHE A 92 -3.78 13.39 -4.51
CA PHE A 92 -2.35 13.18 -4.72
C PHE A 92 -1.86 13.73 -6.08
N MET A 93 -2.64 13.59 -7.14
CA MET A 93 -2.28 14.10 -8.45
C MET A 93 -2.24 15.63 -8.49
N TYR A 94 -3.22 16.29 -7.87
CA TYR A 94 -3.21 17.76 -7.73
C TYR A 94 -2.09 18.25 -6.78
N GLU A 95 -1.81 17.56 -5.69
CA GLU A 95 -0.72 17.89 -4.77
C GLU A 95 0.65 17.89 -5.48
N ASN A 96 0.85 16.96 -6.43
CA ASN A 96 2.13 16.75 -7.10
C ASN A 96 2.17 17.29 -8.55
N GLY A 97 1.13 17.93 -9.03
CA GLY A 97 1.08 18.46 -10.41
C GLY A 97 1.09 17.36 -11.49
N LEU A 98 0.45 16.21 -11.21
CA LEU A 98 0.46 15.05 -12.10
C LEU A 98 -0.77 15.08 -13.04
N GLY A 99 -0.58 15.50 -14.27
CA GLY A 99 -1.62 15.58 -15.28
C GLY A 99 -2.51 16.83 -15.20
N GLU A 100 -2.38 17.58 -14.11
CA GLU A 100 -3.00 18.88 -13.85
C GLU A 100 -1.97 19.78 -13.16
N PRO A 101 -2.09 21.11 -13.23
CA PRO A 101 -1.24 22.01 -12.47
C PRO A 101 -1.33 21.73 -10.97
N GLN A 102 -0.21 21.89 -10.26
CA GLN A 102 -0.18 21.71 -8.81
C GLN A 102 -1.15 22.69 -8.13
N ALA A 103 -2.04 22.16 -7.29
CA ALA A 103 -3.05 22.93 -6.57
C ALA A 103 -3.31 22.31 -5.19
N TYR A 104 -2.66 22.85 -4.17
CA TYR A 104 -2.78 22.35 -2.81
C TYR A 104 -4.20 22.49 -2.22
N GLU A 105 -4.92 23.57 -2.55
CA GLU A 105 -6.29 23.78 -2.11
C GLU A 105 -7.23 22.70 -2.68
N ALA A 106 -7.10 22.39 -3.97
CA ALA A 106 -7.87 21.33 -4.59
C ALA A 106 -7.52 19.95 -4.00
N ALA A 107 -6.24 19.70 -3.75
CA ALA A 107 -5.78 18.48 -3.09
C ALA A 107 -6.36 18.35 -1.68
N ALA A 108 -6.36 19.44 -0.89
CA ALA A 108 -6.91 19.46 0.46
C ALA A 108 -8.41 19.14 0.49
N ASP A 109 -9.22 19.70 -0.43
CA ASP A 109 -10.65 19.37 -0.54
C ASP A 109 -10.86 17.89 -0.88
N LEU A 110 -10.14 17.39 -1.88
CA LEU A 110 -10.23 15.99 -2.30
C LEU A 110 -9.85 15.02 -1.17
N TYR A 111 -8.76 15.33 -0.46
CA TYR A 111 -8.36 14.54 0.70
C TYR A 111 -9.36 14.65 1.85
N ALA A 112 -9.91 15.83 2.15
CA ALA A 112 -10.91 16.01 3.19
C ALA A 112 -12.16 15.17 2.93
N ARG A 113 -12.66 15.19 1.70
CA ARG A 113 -13.82 14.38 1.27
C ARG A 113 -13.55 12.87 1.36
N ALA A 114 -12.34 12.43 1.08
CA ALA A 114 -11.94 11.02 1.23
C ALA A 114 -11.69 10.65 2.71
N ALA A 115 -11.09 11.56 3.48
CA ALA A 115 -10.74 11.36 4.89
C ALA A 115 -11.97 11.18 5.78
N VAL A 116 -13.04 11.95 5.55
CA VAL A 116 -14.31 11.79 6.28
C VAL A 116 -15.00 10.45 6.00
N GLN A 117 -14.72 9.84 4.86
CA GLN A 117 -15.17 8.49 4.55
C GLN A 117 -14.27 7.41 5.18
N GLY A 118 -13.21 7.82 5.88
CA GLY A 118 -12.28 6.93 6.57
C GLY A 118 -11.17 6.36 5.70
N ASN A 119 -10.87 6.98 4.56
CA ASN A 119 -9.71 6.58 3.75
C ASN A 119 -8.40 6.92 4.49
N PRO A 120 -7.58 5.94 4.89
CA PRO A 120 -6.42 6.21 5.74
C PRO A 120 -5.31 7.00 5.04
N PHE A 121 -5.12 6.78 3.74
CA PHE A 121 -4.14 7.54 2.96
C PHE A 121 -4.54 9.02 2.92
N ALA A 122 -5.82 9.33 2.62
CA ALA A 122 -6.30 10.69 2.59
C ALA A 122 -6.25 11.36 3.98
N GLN A 123 -6.52 10.61 5.05
CA GLN A 123 -6.35 11.10 6.42
C GLN A 123 -4.91 11.48 6.70
N GLY A 124 -3.95 10.64 6.32
CA GLY A 124 -2.53 10.93 6.46
C GLY A 124 -2.07 12.15 5.66
N MET A 125 -2.48 12.25 4.39
CA MET A 125 -2.12 13.39 3.53
C MET A 125 -2.74 14.69 4.02
N LEU A 126 -4.01 14.67 4.41
CA LEU A 126 -4.67 15.84 4.99
C LEU A 126 -3.98 16.32 6.28
N GLY A 127 -3.56 15.38 7.12
CA GLY A 127 -2.76 15.70 8.32
C GLY A 127 -1.45 16.41 7.97
N LEU A 128 -0.75 15.97 6.92
CA LEU A 128 0.47 16.62 6.45
C LEU A 128 0.22 18.02 5.87
N LEU A 129 -0.90 18.21 5.15
CA LEU A 129 -1.27 19.53 4.64
C LEU A 129 -1.54 20.51 5.77
N TYR A 130 -2.24 20.08 6.85
CA TYR A 130 -2.43 20.91 8.05
C TYR A 130 -1.11 21.20 8.80
N ASP A 131 -0.18 20.23 8.88
CA ASP A 131 1.14 20.46 9.51
C ASP A 131 1.95 21.51 8.77
N LYS A 132 1.85 21.56 7.44
CA LYS A 132 2.62 22.47 6.58
C LYS A 132 1.90 23.77 6.24
N GLY A 133 0.59 23.84 6.40
CA GLY A 133 -0.22 24.96 5.92
C GLY A 133 -0.35 25.00 4.39
N HIS A 134 -0.31 23.84 3.71
CA HIS A 134 -0.41 23.76 2.26
C HIS A 134 -1.87 23.60 1.83
N GLY A 135 -2.43 24.61 1.17
CA GLY A 135 -3.81 24.64 0.71
C GLY A 135 -4.86 24.73 1.82
N VAL A 136 -4.42 24.72 3.08
CA VAL A 136 -5.22 24.94 4.28
C VAL A 136 -4.39 25.75 5.28
N PRO A 137 -5.01 26.54 6.18
CA PRO A 137 -4.28 27.18 7.27
C PRO A 137 -3.56 26.12 8.14
N GLN A 138 -2.32 26.41 8.56
CA GLN A 138 -1.59 25.51 9.44
C GLN A 138 -2.33 25.30 10.75
N ASP A 139 -2.53 24.04 11.14
CA ASP A 139 -3.21 23.65 12.37
C ASP A 139 -2.65 22.31 12.88
N PHE A 140 -1.83 22.36 13.93
CA PHE A 140 -1.21 21.15 14.49
C PHE A 140 -2.23 20.25 15.21
N VAL A 141 -3.34 20.78 15.73
CA VAL A 141 -4.39 19.98 16.37
C VAL A 141 -5.11 19.12 15.34
N LEU A 142 -5.48 19.71 14.21
CA LEU A 142 -6.05 18.97 13.09
C LEU A 142 -5.06 18.04 12.42
N ALA A 143 -3.79 18.43 12.29
CA ALA A 143 -2.73 17.57 11.78
C ALA A 143 -2.58 16.31 12.65
N TYR A 144 -2.48 16.47 13.96
CA TYR A 144 -2.42 15.36 14.91
C TYR A 144 -3.62 14.44 14.78
N LYS A 145 -4.84 15.00 14.84
CA LYS A 145 -6.08 14.24 14.69
C LYS A 145 -6.08 13.34 13.45
N TRP A 146 -5.78 13.91 12.29
CA TRP A 146 -5.85 13.17 11.03
C TRP A 146 -4.77 12.10 10.90
N LEU A 147 -3.55 12.37 11.37
CA LEU A 147 -2.46 11.39 11.42
C LEU A 147 -2.73 10.25 12.40
N ASP A 148 -3.35 10.54 13.55
CA ASP A 148 -3.75 9.51 14.52
C ASP A 148 -4.84 8.58 13.95
N LEU A 149 -5.83 9.14 13.26
CA LEU A 149 -6.86 8.38 12.56
C LEU A 149 -6.28 7.52 11.43
N ALA A 150 -5.30 8.01 10.68
CA ALA A 150 -4.60 7.24 9.65
C ALA A 150 -3.82 6.07 10.27
N ALA A 151 -3.08 6.32 11.35
CA ALA A 151 -2.36 5.29 12.08
C ALA A 151 -3.29 4.21 12.66
N ALA A 152 -4.44 4.59 13.19
CA ALA A 152 -5.41 3.65 13.75
C ALA A 152 -6.04 2.72 12.70
N ARG A 153 -6.04 3.11 11.42
CA ARG A 153 -6.68 2.38 10.31
C ARG A 153 -5.72 1.62 9.41
N THR A 154 -4.45 1.72 9.67
CA THR A 154 -3.39 1.03 8.93
C THR A 154 -2.69 0.01 9.81
N THR A 155 -1.87 -0.85 9.22
CA THR A 155 -1.10 -1.87 9.92
C THR A 155 0.36 -1.86 9.45
N GLY A 156 1.22 -2.52 10.20
CA GLY A 156 2.61 -2.73 9.81
C GLY A 156 3.38 -1.42 9.57
N ARG A 157 4.06 -1.33 8.45
CA ARG A 157 4.95 -0.19 8.11
C ARG A 157 4.19 1.14 7.96
N GLU A 158 2.99 1.10 7.39
CA GLU A 158 2.18 2.31 7.18
C GLU A 158 1.73 2.89 8.51
N ARG A 159 1.23 2.05 9.42
CA ARG A 159 0.88 2.47 10.78
C ARG A 159 2.06 3.16 11.47
N ASN A 160 3.24 2.53 11.40
CA ASN A 160 4.44 3.09 12.04
C ASN A 160 4.87 4.41 11.39
N ALA A 161 4.66 4.58 10.09
CA ALA A 161 4.95 5.83 9.39
C ALA A 161 4.02 6.95 9.86
N TYR A 162 2.69 6.73 9.88
CA TYR A 162 1.74 7.73 10.36
C TYR A 162 1.91 8.04 11.85
N ALA A 163 2.21 7.05 12.68
CA ALA A 163 2.51 7.27 14.09
C ALA A 163 3.73 8.18 14.29
N ARG A 164 4.83 7.94 13.56
CA ARG A 164 6.00 8.84 13.62
C ARG A 164 5.69 10.26 13.18
N LEU A 165 4.90 10.44 12.12
CA LEU A 165 4.47 11.75 11.66
C LEU A 165 3.60 12.46 12.70
N ARG A 166 2.64 11.74 13.32
CA ARG A 166 1.83 12.24 14.42
C ARG A 166 2.69 12.69 15.60
N ASP A 167 3.67 11.88 16.00
CA ASP A 167 4.54 12.17 17.12
C ASP A 167 5.45 13.38 16.83
N ALA A 168 5.89 13.54 15.57
CA ALA A 168 6.61 14.73 15.12
C ALA A 168 5.74 16.00 15.17
N VAL A 169 4.44 15.89 14.85
CA VAL A 169 3.50 17.01 15.02
C VAL A 169 3.28 17.29 16.51
N ALA A 170 3.08 16.25 17.33
CA ALA A 170 2.90 16.38 18.77
C ALA A 170 4.06 17.12 19.45
N SER A 171 5.31 16.95 18.97
CA SER A 171 6.48 17.67 19.50
C SER A 171 6.46 19.20 19.27
N LYS A 172 5.58 19.68 18.40
CA LYS A 172 5.37 21.12 18.09
C LYS A 172 4.19 21.71 18.87
N MET A 173 3.45 20.89 19.61
CA MET A 173 2.19 21.26 20.27
C MET A 173 2.40 21.54 21.75
N SER A 174 1.56 22.42 22.32
CA SER A 174 1.40 22.48 23.76
C SER A 174 0.66 21.24 24.31
N TYR A 175 0.73 21.01 25.62
CA TYR A 175 0.00 19.94 26.26
C TYR A 175 -1.50 19.99 25.95
N ASP A 176 -2.11 21.17 26.07
CA ASP A 176 -3.56 21.36 25.82
C ASP A 176 -3.94 21.08 24.36
N GLN A 177 -3.09 21.51 23.42
CA GLN A 177 -3.28 21.18 22.00
C GLN A 177 -3.22 19.66 21.75
N GLY A 178 -2.30 18.97 22.43
CA GLY A 178 -2.19 17.50 22.33
C GLY A 178 -3.44 16.80 22.84
N VAL A 179 -3.94 17.21 24.00
CA VAL A 179 -5.21 16.69 24.58
C VAL A 179 -6.38 16.93 23.64
N GLU A 180 -6.50 18.13 23.07
CA GLU A 180 -7.56 18.45 22.12
C GLU A 180 -7.47 17.65 20.83
N GLY A 181 -6.27 17.49 20.25
CA GLY A 181 -6.07 16.65 19.06
C GLY A 181 -6.47 15.19 19.29
N GLN A 182 -6.11 14.63 20.44
CA GLN A 182 -6.50 13.29 20.83
C GLN A 182 -8.03 13.18 21.05
N ARG A 183 -8.63 14.16 21.71
CA ARG A 183 -10.10 14.22 21.91
C ARG A 183 -10.85 14.24 20.57
N LEU A 184 -10.38 15.05 19.62
CA LEU A 184 -10.97 15.13 18.28
C LEU A 184 -10.81 13.82 17.49
N ALA A 185 -9.73 13.08 17.67
CA ALA A 185 -9.52 11.78 17.03
C ALA A 185 -10.45 10.72 17.63
N LEU A 186 -10.55 10.64 18.96
CA LEU A 186 -11.41 9.68 19.66
C LEU A 186 -12.91 9.89 19.37
N ASN A 187 -13.35 11.15 19.27
CA ASN A 187 -14.74 11.49 19.01
C ASN A 187 -15.08 11.50 17.51
N TRP A 188 -14.14 11.11 16.63
CA TRP A 188 -14.40 11.13 15.21
C TRP A 188 -15.38 10.03 14.77
N THR A 189 -16.40 10.44 14.02
CA THR A 189 -17.38 9.55 13.40
C THR A 189 -17.35 9.69 11.88
N ARG A 190 -17.46 8.60 11.15
CA ARG A 190 -17.50 8.63 9.67
C ARG A 190 -18.66 9.49 9.19
N GLY A 191 -18.40 10.30 8.18
CA GLY A 191 -19.41 11.13 7.53
C GLY A 191 -19.75 12.44 8.28
N VAL A 192 -19.26 12.62 9.50
CA VAL A 192 -19.43 13.87 10.23
C VAL A 192 -18.16 14.72 10.04
N PHE A 193 -18.24 15.70 9.18
CA PHE A 193 -17.20 16.71 9.02
C PHE A 193 -17.59 17.97 9.80
N ALA A 194 -16.77 18.36 10.76
CA ALA A 194 -16.89 19.70 11.34
C ALA A 194 -16.51 20.71 10.25
N PRO A 195 -17.39 21.64 9.88
CA PRO A 195 -17.21 22.49 8.70
C PRO A 195 -16.22 23.63 8.98
N SER A 196 -14.95 23.34 9.10
CA SER A 196 -13.90 24.36 9.21
C SER A 196 -13.11 24.58 7.92
N ILE A 197 -13.25 23.69 6.93
CA ILE A 197 -12.69 23.92 5.58
C ILE A 197 -13.77 24.54 4.72
N ARG A 198 -13.84 25.88 4.70
CA ARG A 198 -14.55 26.63 3.65
C ARG A 198 -13.66 26.62 2.41
N VAL A 199 -13.74 25.57 1.60
CA VAL A 199 -13.17 25.63 0.24
C VAL A 199 -14.07 26.58 -0.56
N PRO A 200 -13.52 27.62 -1.17
CA PRO A 200 -14.28 28.48 -2.07
C PRO A 200 -14.90 27.63 -3.18
N ARG A 201 -16.22 27.65 -3.33
CA ARG A 201 -16.95 26.85 -4.33
C ARG A 201 -16.50 27.06 -5.77
N GLY A 202 -15.76 28.15 -6.05
CA GLY A 202 -15.27 28.49 -7.39
C GLY A 202 -14.13 27.64 -7.91
N LEU A 203 -13.28 27.05 -7.04
CA LEU A 203 -12.13 26.27 -7.51
C LEU A 203 -12.50 24.90 -8.06
N LEU A 204 -13.60 24.31 -7.60
CA LEU A 204 -14.07 23.01 -8.09
C LEU A 204 -14.66 23.12 -9.52
N HIS A 205 -15.17 24.28 -9.92
CA HIS A 205 -15.80 24.44 -11.23
C HIS A 205 -14.76 24.62 -12.34
N SER A 206 -13.65 25.29 -12.06
CA SER A 206 -12.55 25.48 -13.02
C SER A 206 -11.73 24.22 -13.28
N ALA A 207 -11.59 23.36 -12.26
CA ALA A 207 -10.82 22.12 -12.38
C ALA A 207 -11.59 20.95 -13.04
N TYR A 208 -12.92 21.08 -13.18
CA TYR A 208 -13.78 19.98 -13.67
C TYR A 208 -14.45 20.26 -15.05
N HIS A 209 -14.31 21.45 -15.63
CA HIS A 209 -14.73 21.78 -16.98
C HIS A 209 -13.52 22.27 -17.80
N PRO A 210 -12.85 21.41 -18.55
CA PRO A 210 -12.14 21.85 -19.72
C PRO A 210 -13.22 22.18 -20.78
N ASP A 211 -13.27 23.44 -21.24
CA ASP A 211 -13.96 23.88 -22.45
C ASP A 211 -13.47 23.12 -23.69
#